data_511ff04cf32b50f30577e57b61997619
#
_entry.id   511ff04cf32b50f30577e57b61997619
#
_cell.length_a   1.000
_cell.length_b   1.000
_cell.length_c   1.000
_cell.angle_alpha   90.00
_cell.angle_beta   90.00
_cell.angle_gamma   90.00
#
_symmetry.space_group_name_H-M   'P 1'
#
loop_
_entity.id
_entity.type
_entity.pdbx_description
1 polymer ?
#
loop_
_entity_poly.entity_id
_entity_poly.type
_entity_poly.pdbx_seq_one_letter_code
_entity_poly.pdbx_strand_id
1 'polypeptide(L)'
;NSQGGTIILGNKADVDNAVAAAKEAFKTYAKTTKEDRLKLLSNLLKITKERFEELAQAITTEMGAPITMSREAQADAGIGHLEGFIDALKNSKDREVLSSGDTILREPIGVCGLITPWNWPINQIALKVIPALAAGSTCVLKPSEYTPLSATLYAEMLHDAGFPKGAFNLLHGDGPTVGSAMSRHPDIQMMSFTGSTRAGTSVTKDSADTVKRVTLELGGKSPNLIFADCDLEERVSGSVLECFYNSGQSCDAPTRLLVERSCYEEVLKIAKRTAENQAVDEPTKEGEHLGPLFDKIQFDRVQNMIKVGLDEADLLVGGLGKPEGFEDGWYVKPTIFKDVSNDMRIAQEEIFGPVLVIIPFKNEKEAIEIANDTPYGLAAYLQTGDSEKAERVASQLRAGAVHINGGGFNYGSPFGGYKQSGNGREGGTLGLEDFQEIKTLHF
;
A
#
# COMPACT_ATOMS: atom_id res chain seq x y z
N ASN A 1 -19.86 -13.76 6.95
CA ASN A 1 -20.12 -13.19 5.61
C ASN A 1 -21.56 -12.72 5.50
N SER A 2 -21.91 -11.64 6.15
CA SER A 2 -23.17 -10.92 5.94
C SER A 2 -22.98 -9.87 4.84
N GLN A 3 -23.99 -9.61 4.03
CA GLN A 3 -24.00 -8.52 3.07
C GLN A 3 -24.01 -7.19 3.84
N GLY A 4 -22.94 -6.41 3.77
CA GLY A 4 -22.80 -5.15 4.53
C GLY A 4 -23.60 -3.97 3.94
N GLY A 5 -24.06 -4.10 2.70
CA GLY A 5 -24.81 -3.05 2.00
C GLY A 5 -24.83 -3.26 0.49
N THR A 6 -25.44 -2.31 -0.22
CA THR A 6 -25.46 -2.28 -1.69
C THR A 6 -25.00 -0.91 -2.17
N ILE A 7 -24.08 -0.88 -3.13
CA ILE A 7 -23.65 0.32 -3.83
C ILE A 7 -24.06 0.27 -5.29
N ILE A 8 -24.28 1.42 -5.89
CA ILE A 8 -24.52 1.56 -7.33
C ILE A 8 -23.14 1.69 -8.00
N LEU A 9 -22.84 0.80 -8.93
CA LEU A 9 -21.64 0.90 -9.75
C LEU A 9 -21.89 1.86 -10.91
N GLY A 10 -20.97 2.81 -11.06
CA GLY A 10 -20.97 3.78 -12.16
C GLY A 10 -20.61 3.15 -13.51
N ASN A 11 -20.77 3.94 -14.54
CA ASN A 11 -20.46 3.59 -15.92
C ASN A 11 -19.63 4.71 -16.59
N LYS A 12 -19.37 4.58 -17.90
CA LYS A 12 -18.60 5.58 -18.64
C LYS A 12 -19.20 6.99 -18.57
N ALA A 13 -20.53 7.13 -18.62
CA ALA A 13 -21.17 8.45 -18.55
C ALA A 13 -20.96 9.11 -17.18
N ASP A 14 -20.93 8.33 -16.11
CA ASP A 14 -20.62 8.83 -14.77
C ASP A 14 -19.15 9.27 -14.67
N VAL A 15 -18.22 8.58 -15.34
CA VAL A 15 -16.82 9.03 -15.47
C VAL A 15 -16.76 10.38 -16.22
N ASP A 16 -17.43 10.49 -17.37
CA ASP A 16 -17.45 11.73 -18.17
C ASP A 16 -17.99 12.90 -17.32
N ASN A 17 -19.05 12.70 -16.55
CA ASN A 17 -19.63 13.71 -15.66
C ASN A 17 -18.68 14.11 -14.52
N ALA A 18 -18.06 13.13 -13.85
CA ALA A 18 -17.11 13.39 -12.75
C ALA A 18 -15.87 14.15 -13.24
N VAL A 19 -15.35 13.77 -14.41
CA VAL A 19 -14.20 14.45 -15.02
C VAL A 19 -14.57 15.86 -15.48
N ALA A 20 -15.77 16.07 -16.04
CA ALA A 20 -16.25 17.40 -16.40
C ALA A 20 -16.35 18.32 -15.17
N ALA A 21 -16.88 17.81 -14.04
CA ALA A 21 -16.94 18.56 -12.78
C ALA A 21 -15.54 18.89 -12.25
N ALA A 22 -14.61 17.93 -12.28
CA ALA A 22 -13.21 18.13 -11.87
C ALA A 22 -12.51 19.18 -12.75
N LYS A 23 -12.71 19.11 -14.07
CA LYS A 23 -12.15 20.07 -15.05
C LYS A 23 -12.66 21.49 -14.84
N GLU A 24 -13.94 21.64 -14.54
CA GLU A 24 -14.51 22.95 -14.23
C GLU A 24 -13.95 23.52 -12.92
N ALA A 25 -13.91 22.71 -11.87
CA ALA A 25 -13.35 23.10 -10.57
C ALA A 25 -11.85 23.45 -10.66
N PHE A 26 -11.10 22.78 -11.51
CA PHE A 26 -9.66 23.04 -11.70
C PHE A 26 -9.37 24.48 -12.12
N LYS A 27 -10.26 25.13 -12.91
CA LYS A 27 -10.06 26.50 -13.34
C LYS A 27 -9.90 27.53 -12.20
N THR A 28 -10.47 27.23 -11.06
CA THR A 28 -10.39 28.05 -9.85
C THR A 28 -9.51 27.45 -8.78
N TYR A 29 -9.61 26.15 -8.55
CA TYR A 29 -8.87 25.46 -7.50
C TYR A 29 -7.34 25.50 -7.72
N ALA A 30 -6.89 25.38 -8.96
CA ALA A 30 -5.47 25.52 -9.32
C ALA A 30 -4.86 26.89 -9.01
N LYS A 31 -5.71 27.90 -8.77
CA LYS A 31 -5.29 29.27 -8.44
C LYS A 31 -5.35 29.58 -6.95
N THR A 32 -5.74 28.60 -6.11
CA THR A 32 -5.73 28.77 -4.66
C THR A 32 -4.30 28.95 -4.16
N THR A 33 -4.15 29.73 -3.12
CA THR A 33 -2.84 29.89 -2.47
C THR A 33 -2.47 28.63 -1.69
N LYS A 34 -1.20 28.52 -1.34
CA LYS A 34 -0.72 27.48 -0.42
C LYS A 34 -1.46 27.55 0.92
N GLU A 35 -1.68 28.75 1.44
CA GLU A 35 -2.38 29.02 2.69
C GLU A 35 -3.82 28.54 2.66
N ASP A 36 -4.53 28.74 1.53
CA ASP A 36 -5.90 28.26 1.34
C ASP A 36 -5.94 26.73 1.41
N ARG A 37 -5.04 26.05 0.69
CA ARG A 37 -4.94 24.58 0.69
C ARG A 37 -4.54 24.03 2.04
N LEU A 38 -3.58 24.65 2.75
CA LEU A 38 -3.21 24.28 4.12
C LEU A 38 -4.38 24.39 5.09
N LYS A 39 -5.22 25.42 4.95
CA LYS A 39 -6.43 25.60 5.76
C LYS A 39 -7.43 24.47 5.52
N LEU A 40 -7.70 24.10 4.24
CA LEU A 40 -8.59 23.00 3.90
C LEU A 40 -8.08 21.66 4.45
N LEU A 41 -6.78 21.36 4.28
CA LEU A 41 -6.16 20.15 4.81
C LEU A 41 -6.18 20.12 6.35
N SER A 42 -5.97 21.26 7.01
CA SER A 42 -6.06 21.35 8.48
C SER A 42 -7.49 21.12 8.98
N ASN A 43 -8.50 21.60 8.25
CA ASN A 43 -9.90 21.32 8.57
C ASN A 43 -10.19 19.82 8.39
N LEU A 44 -9.71 19.19 7.29
CA LEU A 44 -9.86 17.76 7.06
C LEU A 44 -9.21 16.94 8.16
N LEU A 45 -8.00 17.32 8.60
CA LEU A 45 -7.31 16.66 9.71
C LEU A 45 -8.13 16.70 11.01
N LYS A 46 -8.72 17.85 11.32
CA LYS A 46 -9.59 17.99 12.49
C LYS A 46 -10.79 17.05 12.39
N ILE A 47 -11.51 17.07 11.27
CA ILE A 47 -12.70 16.26 11.03
C ILE A 47 -12.36 14.77 11.04
N THR A 48 -11.23 14.36 10.42
CA THR A 48 -10.77 12.96 10.43
C THR A 48 -10.51 12.48 11.85
N LYS A 49 -9.90 13.31 12.70
CA LYS A 49 -9.69 13.00 14.14
C LYS A 49 -11.02 12.91 14.90
N GLU A 50 -11.99 13.77 14.60
CA GLU A 50 -13.32 13.76 15.24
C GLU A 50 -14.15 12.51 14.82
N ARG A 51 -14.02 12.04 13.58
CA ARG A 51 -14.74 10.89 13.03
C ARG A 51 -13.89 9.62 12.95
N PHE A 52 -12.79 9.56 13.71
CA PHE A 52 -11.81 8.47 13.67
C PHE A 52 -12.42 7.10 13.92
N GLU A 53 -13.26 6.99 14.96
CA GLU A 53 -13.88 5.71 15.32
C GLU A 53 -14.88 5.23 14.24
N GLU A 54 -15.63 6.14 13.61
CA GLU A 54 -16.50 5.77 12.48
C GLU A 54 -15.70 5.14 11.34
N LEU A 55 -14.53 5.69 11.08
CA LEU A 55 -13.63 5.20 10.04
C LEU A 55 -13.08 3.80 10.38
N ALA A 56 -12.62 3.60 11.62
CA ALA A 56 -12.12 2.30 12.08
C ALA A 56 -13.20 1.21 12.01
N GLN A 57 -14.42 1.53 12.45
CA GLN A 57 -15.57 0.61 12.38
C GLN A 57 -15.98 0.28 10.94
N ALA A 58 -15.94 1.26 10.04
CA ALA A 58 -16.23 1.05 8.62
C ALA A 58 -15.21 0.07 8.01
N ILE A 59 -13.92 0.26 8.28
CA ILE A 59 -12.83 -0.59 7.77
C ILE A 59 -12.99 -2.04 8.31
N THR A 60 -13.22 -2.20 9.61
CA THR A 60 -13.48 -3.54 10.18
C THR A 60 -14.68 -4.22 9.52
N THR A 61 -15.74 -3.46 9.28
CA THR A 61 -16.99 -3.99 8.69
C THR A 61 -16.80 -4.42 7.24
N GLU A 62 -16.13 -3.60 6.41
CA GLU A 62 -16.04 -3.85 4.97
C GLU A 62 -14.86 -4.74 4.58
N MET A 63 -13.75 -4.69 5.33
CA MET A 63 -12.51 -5.40 5.00
C MET A 63 -12.28 -6.63 5.86
N GLY A 64 -12.83 -6.66 7.07
CA GLY A 64 -12.57 -7.73 8.04
C GLY A 64 -11.26 -7.57 8.82
N ALA A 65 -10.64 -6.38 8.80
CA ALA A 65 -9.50 -6.10 9.67
C ALA A 65 -9.92 -6.11 11.14
N PRO A 66 -9.14 -6.71 12.07
CA PRO A 66 -9.41 -6.64 13.49
C PRO A 66 -9.58 -5.20 13.98
N ILE A 67 -10.56 -4.95 14.86
CA ILE A 67 -10.90 -3.58 15.28
C ILE A 67 -9.72 -2.83 15.93
N THR A 68 -8.89 -3.56 16.69
CA THR A 68 -7.66 -2.99 17.26
C THR A 68 -6.73 -2.52 16.15
N MET A 69 -6.46 -3.36 15.14
CA MET A 69 -5.66 -2.99 13.97
C MET A 69 -6.32 -1.86 13.16
N SER A 70 -7.65 -1.87 13.03
CA SER A 70 -8.36 -0.80 12.30
C SER A 70 -8.18 0.56 12.97
N ARG A 71 -8.09 0.62 14.30
CA ARG A 71 -7.78 1.85 15.02
C ARG A 71 -6.30 2.20 14.95
N GLU A 72 -5.42 1.28 15.33
CA GLU A 72 -4.00 1.55 15.56
C GLU A 72 -3.17 1.72 14.28
N ALA A 73 -3.66 1.20 13.13
CA ALA A 73 -2.94 1.22 11.88
C ALA A 73 -3.78 1.71 10.69
N GLN A 74 -4.93 1.08 10.43
CA GLN A 74 -5.69 1.35 9.22
C GLN A 74 -6.26 2.79 9.17
N ALA A 75 -6.98 3.21 10.19
CA ALA A 75 -7.54 4.56 10.28
C ALA A 75 -6.48 5.60 10.65
N ASP A 76 -5.51 5.24 11.49
CA ASP A 76 -4.40 6.11 11.89
C ASP A 76 -3.55 6.53 10.69
N ALA A 77 -3.36 5.65 9.70
CA ALA A 77 -2.66 5.98 8.46
C ALA A 77 -3.27 7.19 7.74
N GLY A 78 -4.59 7.35 7.78
CA GLY A 78 -5.25 8.51 7.21
C GLY A 78 -4.84 9.83 7.88
N ILE A 79 -4.68 9.82 9.19
CA ILE A 79 -4.21 10.97 9.98
C ILE A 79 -2.72 11.21 9.70
N GLY A 80 -1.90 10.16 9.81
CA GLY A 80 -0.46 10.28 9.63
C GLY A 80 -0.06 10.80 8.24
N HIS A 81 -0.68 10.30 7.17
CA HIS A 81 -0.43 10.81 5.82
C HIS A 81 -0.90 12.25 5.65
N LEU A 82 -2.04 12.61 6.24
CA LEU A 82 -2.54 13.98 6.17
C LEU A 82 -1.59 14.97 6.88
N GLU A 83 -1.06 14.60 8.04
CA GLU A 83 -0.04 15.38 8.75
C GLU A 83 1.26 15.47 7.94
N GLY A 84 1.72 14.35 7.34
CA GLY A 84 2.89 14.31 6.50
C GLY A 84 2.77 15.19 5.24
N PHE A 85 1.61 15.21 4.57
CA PHE A 85 1.39 16.09 3.41
C PHE A 85 1.17 17.55 3.78
N ILE A 86 0.59 17.85 4.94
CA ILE A 86 0.53 19.23 5.47
C ILE A 86 1.95 19.75 5.66
N ASP A 87 2.84 18.95 6.24
CA ASP A 87 4.24 19.32 6.42
C ASP A 87 4.97 19.46 5.07
N ALA A 88 4.81 18.50 4.16
CA ALA A 88 5.37 18.57 2.81
C ALA A 88 4.92 19.84 2.07
N LEU A 89 3.63 20.18 2.14
CA LEU A 89 3.10 21.39 1.50
C LEU A 89 3.67 22.67 2.15
N LYS A 90 3.78 22.73 3.47
CA LYS A 90 4.39 23.88 4.16
C LYS A 90 5.82 24.14 3.69
N ASN A 91 6.59 23.07 3.52
CA ASN A 91 8.00 23.12 3.16
C ASN A 91 8.25 23.15 1.64
N SER A 92 7.23 22.93 0.81
CA SER A 92 7.34 22.95 -0.65
C SER A 92 7.73 24.33 -1.18
N LYS A 93 8.41 24.35 -2.33
CA LYS A 93 8.77 25.56 -3.04
C LYS A 93 8.02 25.61 -4.38
N ASP A 94 7.03 26.47 -4.50
CA ASP A 94 6.32 26.65 -5.77
C ASP A 94 7.18 27.35 -6.82
N ARG A 95 8.22 28.09 -6.36
CA ARG A 95 9.20 28.81 -7.21
C ARG A 95 10.60 28.62 -6.69
N GLU A 96 11.55 28.34 -7.58
CA GLU A 96 12.95 28.16 -7.27
C GLU A 96 13.83 28.74 -8.37
N VAL A 97 14.87 29.52 -7.98
CA VAL A 97 15.86 30.05 -8.91
C VAL A 97 17.06 29.11 -8.94
N LEU A 98 17.40 28.59 -10.10
CA LEU A 98 18.55 27.71 -10.30
C LEU A 98 19.87 28.51 -10.34
N SER A 99 20.98 27.81 -10.16
CA SER A 99 22.32 28.39 -10.31
C SER A 99 22.61 28.93 -11.70
N SER A 100 21.88 28.48 -12.74
CA SER A 100 21.91 29.02 -14.09
C SER A 100 21.26 30.39 -14.23
N GLY A 101 20.46 30.84 -13.26
CA GLY A 101 19.63 32.03 -13.33
C GLY A 101 18.20 31.77 -13.79
N ASP A 102 17.91 30.61 -14.34
CA ASP A 102 16.57 30.21 -14.72
C ASP A 102 15.67 30.01 -13.49
N THR A 103 14.37 30.16 -13.70
CA THR A 103 13.39 29.93 -12.62
C THR A 103 12.53 28.70 -12.91
N ILE A 104 12.45 27.80 -11.96
CA ILE A 104 11.50 26.68 -11.97
C ILE A 104 10.20 27.11 -11.26
N LEU A 105 9.06 26.82 -11.89
CA LEU A 105 7.73 26.84 -11.28
C LEU A 105 7.21 25.42 -11.15
N ARG A 106 6.59 25.10 -10.00
CA ARG A 106 5.82 23.85 -9.79
C ARG A 106 4.35 24.20 -9.84
N GLU A 107 3.65 23.60 -10.79
CA GLU A 107 2.23 23.86 -11.06
C GLU A 107 1.39 22.60 -10.90
N PRO A 108 0.09 22.67 -10.52
CA PRO A 108 -0.77 21.49 -10.48
C PRO A 108 -0.83 20.80 -11.84
N ILE A 109 -0.75 19.45 -11.84
CA ILE A 109 -0.75 18.66 -13.09
C ILE A 109 -2.10 18.74 -13.84
N GLY A 110 -3.21 18.92 -13.15
CA GLY A 110 -4.53 18.94 -13.78
C GLY A 110 -5.56 18.09 -13.07
N VAL A 111 -6.44 17.44 -13.84
CA VAL A 111 -7.38 16.45 -13.33
C VAL A 111 -6.68 15.09 -13.16
N CYS A 112 -6.74 14.52 -11.96
CA CYS A 112 -6.12 13.25 -11.62
C CYS A 112 -7.16 12.14 -11.48
N GLY A 113 -6.95 11.01 -12.14
CA GLY A 113 -7.69 9.77 -11.91
C GLY A 113 -6.98 8.92 -10.87
N LEU A 114 -7.67 8.60 -9.80
CA LEU A 114 -7.12 7.87 -8.66
C LEU A 114 -7.85 6.54 -8.49
N ILE A 115 -7.13 5.43 -8.41
CA ILE A 115 -7.70 4.09 -8.22
C ILE A 115 -7.01 3.41 -7.06
N THR A 116 -7.79 2.97 -6.06
CA THR A 116 -7.27 2.36 -4.83
C THR A 116 -7.79 0.94 -4.60
N PRO A 117 -6.99 0.05 -4.00
CA PRO A 117 -7.37 -1.30 -3.62
C PRO A 117 -8.11 -1.33 -2.27
N TRP A 118 -8.42 -2.54 -1.81
CA TRP A 118 -9.23 -2.79 -0.62
C TRP A 118 -8.42 -3.08 0.66
N ASN A 119 -7.14 -3.41 0.55
CA ASN A 119 -6.36 -3.97 1.67
C ASN A 119 -5.95 -2.95 2.75
N TRP A 120 -5.77 -1.68 2.38
CA TRP A 120 -5.50 -0.55 3.26
C TRP A 120 -6.33 0.66 2.79
N PRO A 121 -7.67 0.63 2.96
CA PRO A 121 -8.57 1.55 2.24
C PRO A 121 -8.21 3.02 2.42
N ILE A 122 -8.14 3.50 3.65
CA ILE A 122 -7.88 4.92 3.95
C ILE A 122 -6.43 5.32 3.70
N ASN A 123 -5.48 4.43 4.00
CA ASN A 123 -4.07 4.66 3.68
C ASN A 123 -3.91 4.97 2.18
N GLN A 124 -4.49 4.14 1.32
CA GLN A 124 -4.38 4.29 -0.14
C GLN A 124 -5.12 5.51 -0.67
N ILE A 125 -6.28 5.85 -0.11
CA ILE A 125 -7.03 7.05 -0.47
C ILE A 125 -6.24 8.29 -0.06
N ALA A 126 -5.72 8.33 1.16
CA ALA A 126 -4.97 9.47 1.68
C ALA A 126 -3.70 9.74 0.86
N LEU A 127 -2.95 8.69 0.49
CA LEU A 127 -1.72 8.80 -0.32
C LEU A 127 -1.94 9.37 -1.72
N LYS A 128 -3.16 9.38 -2.24
CA LYS A 128 -3.48 9.87 -3.58
C LYS A 128 -4.30 11.17 -3.56
N VAL A 129 -5.36 11.20 -2.76
CA VAL A 129 -6.29 12.35 -2.71
C VAL A 129 -5.63 13.57 -2.08
N ILE A 130 -4.93 13.38 -0.96
CA ILE A 130 -4.32 14.50 -0.23
C ILE A 130 -3.25 15.19 -1.07
N PRO A 131 -2.24 14.52 -1.65
CA PRO A 131 -1.23 15.20 -2.47
C PRO A 131 -1.81 15.83 -3.75
N ALA A 132 -2.81 15.20 -4.39
CA ALA A 132 -3.49 15.82 -5.52
C ALA A 132 -4.11 17.17 -5.14
N LEU A 133 -4.88 17.20 -4.05
CA LEU A 133 -5.51 18.43 -3.55
C LEU A 133 -4.48 19.42 -2.99
N ALA A 134 -3.45 18.96 -2.32
CA ALA A 134 -2.33 19.77 -1.81
C ALA A 134 -1.56 20.47 -2.93
N ALA A 135 -1.35 19.79 -4.05
CA ALA A 135 -0.72 20.36 -5.26
C ALA A 135 -1.60 21.42 -5.94
N GLY A 136 -2.92 21.47 -5.67
CA GLY A 136 -3.89 22.31 -6.35
C GLY A 136 -4.53 21.64 -7.57
N SER A 137 -4.33 20.34 -7.73
CA SER A 137 -4.99 19.48 -8.71
C SER A 137 -6.40 19.10 -8.24
N THR A 138 -7.27 18.74 -9.17
CA THR A 138 -8.59 18.15 -8.87
C THR A 138 -8.56 16.67 -9.18
N CYS A 139 -9.45 15.89 -8.58
CA CYS A 139 -9.39 14.44 -8.74
C CYS A 139 -10.75 13.74 -8.83
N VAL A 140 -10.73 12.60 -9.49
CA VAL A 140 -11.79 11.59 -9.50
C VAL A 140 -11.23 10.33 -8.85
N LEU A 141 -11.79 9.91 -7.72
CA LEU A 141 -11.41 8.70 -7.00
C LEU A 141 -12.34 7.54 -7.35
N LYS A 142 -11.79 6.43 -7.82
CA LYS A 142 -12.44 5.12 -7.85
C LYS A 142 -11.82 4.24 -6.76
N PRO A 143 -12.41 4.13 -5.58
CA PRO A 143 -11.96 3.15 -4.59
C PRO A 143 -12.32 1.73 -5.04
N SER A 144 -11.78 0.73 -4.36
CA SER A 144 -12.26 -0.63 -4.54
C SER A 144 -13.77 -0.69 -4.29
N GLU A 145 -14.49 -1.38 -5.14
CA GLU A 145 -15.93 -1.66 -4.99
C GLU A 145 -16.23 -2.50 -3.74
N TYR A 146 -15.22 -3.07 -3.16
CA TYR A 146 -15.29 -3.91 -1.96
C TYR A 146 -15.15 -3.12 -0.65
N THR A 147 -14.56 -1.93 -0.69
CA THR A 147 -14.39 -1.06 0.48
C THR A 147 -15.00 0.32 0.23
N PRO A 148 -16.32 0.39 0.01
CA PRO A 148 -17.01 1.62 -0.32
C PRO A 148 -17.34 2.49 0.90
N LEU A 149 -17.45 1.91 2.11
CA LEU A 149 -17.93 2.61 3.30
C LEU A 149 -16.92 3.65 3.76
N SER A 150 -15.68 3.25 3.97
CA SER A 150 -14.60 4.16 4.38
C SER A 150 -14.35 5.24 3.32
N ALA A 151 -14.43 4.90 2.03
CA ALA A 151 -14.30 5.88 0.95
C ALA A 151 -15.43 6.90 0.93
N THR A 152 -16.66 6.48 1.20
CA THR A 152 -17.84 7.36 1.30
C THR A 152 -17.72 8.30 2.50
N LEU A 153 -17.35 7.75 3.68
CA LEU A 153 -17.07 8.55 4.87
C LEU A 153 -15.98 9.61 4.61
N TYR A 154 -14.91 9.23 3.91
CA TYR A 154 -13.85 10.18 3.59
C TYR A 154 -14.29 11.27 2.62
N ALA A 155 -15.19 10.96 1.69
CA ALA A 155 -15.81 11.95 0.80
C ALA A 155 -16.67 12.96 1.58
N GLU A 156 -17.44 12.51 2.57
CA GLU A 156 -18.18 13.39 3.49
C GLU A 156 -17.23 14.27 4.30
N MET A 157 -16.14 13.72 4.83
CA MET A 157 -15.14 14.50 5.57
C MET A 157 -14.50 15.61 4.70
N LEU A 158 -14.22 15.33 3.43
CA LEU A 158 -13.73 16.33 2.48
C LEU A 158 -14.75 17.43 2.23
N HIS A 159 -16.04 17.07 2.10
CA HIS A 159 -17.12 18.04 1.98
C HIS A 159 -17.22 18.95 3.21
N ASP A 160 -17.24 18.37 4.40
CA ASP A 160 -17.33 19.08 5.68
C ASP A 160 -16.09 19.95 5.95
N ALA A 161 -14.92 19.56 5.45
CA ALA A 161 -13.68 20.35 5.52
C ALA A 161 -13.74 21.61 4.63
N GLY A 162 -14.72 21.70 3.73
CA GLY A 162 -14.98 22.87 2.89
C GLY A 162 -14.24 22.84 1.55
N PHE A 163 -13.82 21.67 1.06
CA PHE A 163 -13.27 21.58 -0.30
C PHE A 163 -14.32 22.02 -1.33
N PRO A 164 -13.93 22.80 -2.34
CA PRO A 164 -14.86 23.29 -3.35
C PRO A 164 -15.52 22.15 -4.14
N LYS A 165 -16.77 22.34 -4.51
CA LYS A 165 -17.51 21.38 -5.35
C LYS A 165 -16.72 21.06 -6.63
N GLY A 166 -16.53 19.78 -6.91
CA GLY A 166 -15.79 19.27 -8.05
C GLY A 166 -14.27 19.16 -7.85
N ALA A 167 -13.68 19.73 -6.78
CA ALA A 167 -12.26 19.52 -6.49
C ALA A 167 -11.95 18.04 -6.21
N PHE A 168 -12.86 17.35 -5.52
CA PHE A 168 -12.86 15.91 -5.30
C PHE A 168 -14.19 15.31 -5.79
N ASN A 169 -14.12 14.16 -6.47
CA ASN A 169 -15.27 13.43 -6.98
C ASN A 169 -15.09 11.94 -6.67
N LEU A 170 -16.04 11.36 -5.95
CA LEU A 170 -16.06 9.93 -5.65
C LEU A 170 -16.92 9.20 -6.68
N LEU A 171 -16.41 8.12 -7.26
CA LEU A 171 -17.11 7.28 -8.22
C LEU A 171 -16.90 5.81 -7.89
N HIS A 172 -17.92 5.14 -7.40
CA HIS A 172 -17.90 3.70 -7.24
C HIS A 172 -18.02 2.99 -8.59
N GLY A 173 -17.27 1.90 -8.76
CA GLY A 173 -17.28 1.13 -9.99
C GLY A 173 -16.23 0.05 -10.02
N ASP A 174 -16.34 -0.86 -10.98
CA ASP A 174 -15.35 -1.91 -11.21
C ASP A 174 -14.14 -1.42 -12.04
N GLY A 175 -13.10 -2.24 -12.07
CA GLY A 175 -11.89 -1.95 -12.84
C GLY A 175 -12.14 -1.92 -14.36
N PRO A 176 -12.79 -2.96 -14.95
CA PRO A 176 -13.01 -3.04 -16.38
C PRO A 176 -13.87 -1.94 -16.98
N THR A 177 -14.87 -1.45 -16.24
CA THR A 177 -15.81 -0.43 -16.74
C THR A 177 -15.32 0.96 -16.37
N VAL A 178 -15.30 1.30 -15.07
CA VAL A 178 -14.99 2.65 -14.59
C VAL A 178 -13.48 2.91 -14.62
N GLY A 179 -12.66 1.98 -14.12
CA GLY A 179 -11.21 2.12 -14.11
C GLY A 179 -10.61 2.30 -15.51
N SER A 180 -11.06 1.47 -16.47
CA SER A 180 -10.64 1.58 -17.87
C SER A 180 -11.12 2.88 -18.52
N ALA A 181 -12.38 3.30 -18.27
CA ALA A 181 -12.89 4.56 -18.79
C ALA A 181 -12.11 5.78 -18.27
N MET A 182 -11.75 5.78 -16.98
CA MET A 182 -10.89 6.82 -16.40
C MET A 182 -9.50 6.82 -17.04
N SER A 183 -8.88 5.65 -17.17
CA SER A 183 -7.53 5.52 -17.75
C SER A 183 -7.45 6.04 -19.19
N ARG A 184 -8.51 5.83 -19.99
CA ARG A 184 -8.61 6.29 -21.38
C ARG A 184 -9.11 7.74 -21.54
N HIS A 185 -9.60 8.36 -20.46
CA HIS A 185 -10.27 9.66 -20.58
C HIS A 185 -9.27 10.76 -20.98
N PRO A 186 -9.52 11.53 -22.08
CA PRO A 186 -8.54 12.51 -22.59
C PRO A 186 -8.34 13.71 -21.67
N ASP A 187 -9.30 14.06 -20.85
CA ASP A 187 -9.23 15.20 -19.91
C ASP A 187 -8.66 14.81 -18.52
N ILE A 188 -8.21 13.58 -18.31
CA ILE A 188 -7.39 13.18 -17.16
C ILE A 188 -5.91 13.28 -17.56
N GLN A 189 -5.14 14.05 -16.82
CA GLN A 189 -3.72 14.31 -17.08
C GLN A 189 -2.79 13.30 -16.38
N MET A 190 -3.28 12.68 -15.31
CA MET A 190 -2.51 11.71 -14.53
C MET A 190 -3.41 10.58 -14.03
N MET A 191 -2.93 9.34 -14.10
CA MET A 191 -3.50 8.21 -13.37
C MET A 191 -2.55 7.81 -12.24
N SER A 192 -3.07 7.74 -11.01
CA SER A 192 -2.38 7.11 -9.87
C SER A 192 -3.14 5.85 -9.47
N PHE A 193 -2.46 4.71 -9.53
CA PHE A 193 -3.05 3.40 -9.34
C PHE A 193 -2.29 2.59 -8.30
N THR A 194 -3.00 1.98 -7.37
CA THR A 194 -2.47 0.92 -6.50
C THR A 194 -3.28 -0.36 -6.69
N GLY A 195 -2.61 -1.50 -6.85
CA GLY A 195 -3.25 -2.80 -7.02
C GLY A 195 -2.31 -3.86 -7.60
N SER A 196 -2.86 -4.86 -8.28
CA SER A 196 -2.06 -5.94 -8.85
C SER A 196 -1.25 -5.48 -10.09
N THR A 197 -0.08 -6.11 -10.32
CA THR A 197 0.76 -5.86 -11.50
C THR A 197 -0.03 -6.01 -12.80
N ARG A 198 -0.92 -7.00 -12.90
CA ARG A 198 -1.78 -7.19 -14.06
C ARG A 198 -2.70 -5.99 -14.31
N ALA A 199 -3.32 -5.47 -13.28
CA ALA A 199 -4.21 -4.31 -13.39
C ALA A 199 -3.42 -3.02 -13.69
N GLY A 200 -2.25 -2.81 -13.07
CA GLY A 200 -1.35 -1.69 -13.38
C GLY A 200 -0.89 -1.68 -14.84
N THR A 201 -0.58 -2.86 -15.40
CA THR A 201 -0.28 -3.01 -16.83
C THR A 201 -1.47 -2.58 -17.71
N SER A 202 -2.70 -2.92 -17.31
CA SER A 202 -3.90 -2.49 -18.05
C SER A 202 -4.12 -0.98 -17.98
N VAL A 203 -3.97 -0.38 -16.81
CA VAL A 203 -4.04 1.09 -16.61
C VAL A 203 -3.01 1.80 -17.49
N THR A 204 -1.77 1.31 -17.53
CA THR A 204 -0.71 1.89 -18.37
C THR A 204 -1.05 1.82 -19.86
N LYS A 205 -1.52 0.67 -20.34
CA LYS A 205 -1.94 0.49 -21.73
C LYS A 205 -3.11 1.40 -22.11
N ASP A 206 -4.12 1.48 -21.25
CA ASP A 206 -5.30 2.31 -21.47
C ASP A 206 -4.98 3.81 -21.43
N SER A 207 -3.90 4.21 -20.75
CA SER A 207 -3.45 5.59 -20.63
C SER A 207 -2.53 6.05 -21.78
N ALA A 208 -2.00 5.12 -22.56
CA ALA A 208 -0.91 5.38 -23.52
C ALA A 208 -1.30 6.38 -24.63
N ASP A 209 -2.51 6.29 -25.17
CA ASP A 209 -2.97 7.13 -26.30
C ASP A 209 -2.97 8.64 -26.00
N THR A 210 -3.04 9.01 -24.74
CA THR A 210 -3.05 10.41 -24.30
C THR A 210 -1.72 10.87 -23.71
N VAL A 211 -0.72 9.97 -23.61
CA VAL A 211 0.61 10.23 -23.04
C VAL A 211 0.54 10.82 -21.62
N LYS A 212 -0.55 10.54 -20.89
CA LYS A 212 -0.72 11.03 -19.52
C LYS A 212 0.28 10.39 -18.57
N ARG A 213 0.60 11.10 -17.49
CA ARG A 213 1.42 10.54 -16.42
C ARG A 213 0.71 9.34 -15.77
N VAL A 214 1.46 8.27 -15.50
CA VAL A 214 0.95 7.09 -14.78
C VAL A 214 1.90 6.75 -13.66
N THR A 215 1.43 6.79 -12.42
CA THR A 215 2.14 6.31 -11.24
C THR A 215 1.50 5.03 -10.73
N LEU A 216 2.32 4.05 -10.39
CA LEU A 216 1.89 2.70 -10.07
C LEU A 216 2.52 2.25 -8.75
N GLU A 217 1.68 1.80 -7.83
CA GLU A 217 2.07 1.04 -6.64
C GLU A 217 1.48 -0.35 -6.75
N LEU A 218 2.33 -1.36 -6.89
CA LEU A 218 1.94 -2.72 -7.24
C LEU A 218 2.43 -3.72 -6.19
N GLY A 219 2.28 -5.01 -6.47
CA GLY A 219 2.62 -6.09 -5.56
C GLY A 219 4.11 -6.20 -5.23
N GLY A 220 4.39 -7.00 -4.22
CA GLY A 220 5.73 -7.28 -3.75
C GLY A 220 5.93 -8.75 -3.36
N LYS A 221 7.20 -9.12 -3.20
CA LYS A 221 7.67 -10.38 -2.60
C LYS A 221 8.88 -10.07 -1.74
N SER A 222 8.65 -9.24 -0.73
CA SER A 222 9.72 -8.59 0.03
C SER A 222 10.60 -9.59 0.74
N PRO A 223 11.93 -9.51 0.59
CA PRO A 223 12.88 -10.30 1.37
C PRO A 223 13.06 -9.71 2.76
N ASN A 224 13.25 -10.58 3.77
CA ASN A 224 13.72 -10.22 5.09
C ASN A 224 14.97 -11.04 5.42
N LEU A 225 16.12 -10.40 5.54
CA LEU A 225 17.40 -11.05 5.74
C LEU A 225 17.69 -11.16 7.24
N ILE A 226 17.88 -12.38 7.74
CA ILE A 226 18.27 -12.68 9.13
C ILE A 226 19.72 -13.12 9.16
N PHE A 227 20.59 -12.29 9.72
CA PHE A 227 21.97 -12.64 10.04
C PHE A 227 22.09 -13.18 11.46
N ALA A 228 23.02 -14.10 11.70
CA ALA A 228 23.18 -14.79 12.98
C ALA A 228 23.62 -13.87 14.14
N ASP A 229 24.07 -12.68 13.84
CA ASP A 229 24.55 -11.68 14.82
C ASP A 229 23.46 -10.76 15.40
N CYS A 230 22.19 -10.91 14.98
CA CYS A 230 21.08 -10.19 15.58
C CYS A 230 20.49 -10.93 16.80
N ASP A 231 19.62 -10.26 17.56
CA ASP A 231 18.76 -10.93 18.53
C ASP A 231 17.73 -11.80 17.81
N LEU A 232 18.02 -13.09 17.68
CA LEU A 232 17.20 -14.03 16.91
C LEU A 232 15.78 -14.15 17.47
N GLU A 233 15.61 -14.15 18.80
CA GLU A 233 14.29 -14.30 19.41
C GLU A 233 13.39 -13.12 19.06
N GLU A 234 13.85 -11.90 19.27
CA GLU A 234 13.11 -10.69 18.97
C GLU A 234 12.88 -10.52 17.47
N ARG A 235 13.96 -10.63 16.67
CA ARG A 235 13.90 -10.30 15.24
C ARG A 235 13.14 -11.31 14.42
N VAL A 236 13.27 -12.61 14.73
CA VAL A 236 12.52 -13.65 14.00
C VAL A 236 11.05 -13.62 14.38
N SER A 237 10.73 -13.50 15.68
CA SER A 237 9.33 -13.38 16.11
C SER A 237 8.65 -12.16 15.48
N GLY A 238 9.29 -10.99 15.54
CA GLY A 238 8.79 -9.77 14.89
C GLY A 238 8.61 -9.95 13.37
N SER A 239 9.56 -10.61 12.69
CA SER A 239 9.48 -10.85 11.25
C SER A 239 8.32 -11.76 10.85
N VAL A 240 8.03 -12.78 11.64
CA VAL A 240 6.88 -13.68 11.41
C VAL A 240 5.55 -12.91 11.61
N LEU A 241 5.44 -12.14 12.69
CA LEU A 241 4.25 -11.34 12.97
C LEU A 241 4.01 -10.28 11.90
N GLU A 242 5.08 -9.60 11.44
CA GLU A 242 5.01 -8.61 10.36
C GLU A 242 4.53 -9.24 9.04
N CYS A 243 5.01 -10.43 8.71
CA CYS A 243 4.54 -11.16 7.53
C CYS A 243 3.04 -11.48 7.60
N PHE A 244 2.54 -11.78 8.79
CA PHE A 244 1.14 -12.15 9.00
C PHE A 244 0.23 -10.95 9.27
N TYR A 245 0.79 -9.78 9.55
CA TYR A 245 0.02 -8.56 9.81
C TYR A 245 -0.98 -8.30 8.69
N ASN A 246 -2.17 -7.81 9.03
CA ASN A 246 -3.30 -7.69 8.09
C ASN A 246 -3.66 -9.01 7.38
N SER A 247 -3.47 -10.16 8.05
CA SER A 247 -3.61 -11.51 7.47
C SER A 247 -2.76 -11.73 6.22
N GLY A 248 -1.58 -11.08 6.15
CA GLY A 248 -0.66 -11.13 5.02
C GLY A 248 -1.13 -10.36 3.78
N GLN A 249 -2.14 -9.50 3.91
CA GLN A 249 -2.74 -8.74 2.81
C GLN A 249 -2.11 -7.34 2.68
N SER A 250 -0.77 -7.28 2.73
CA SER A 250 0.02 -6.06 2.54
C SER A 250 1.03 -6.25 1.41
N CYS A 251 1.13 -5.24 0.53
CA CYS A 251 1.99 -5.33 -0.66
C CYS A 251 3.48 -5.38 -0.33
N ASP A 252 3.89 -4.84 0.80
CA ASP A 252 5.25 -4.80 1.32
C ASP A 252 5.58 -5.93 2.30
N ALA A 253 4.62 -6.79 2.66
CA ALA A 253 4.80 -7.86 3.63
C ALA A 253 6.09 -8.69 3.38
N PRO A 254 6.92 -8.95 4.43
CA PRO A 254 8.19 -9.67 4.31
C PRO A 254 7.98 -11.19 4.18
N THR A 255 7.44 -11.62 3.05
CA THR A 255 6.99 -13.01 2.84
C THR A 255 8.10 -13.98 2.47
N ARG A 256 9.34 -13.51 2.22
CA ARG A 256 10.54 -14.35 2.07
C ARG A 256 11.50 -14.07 3.21
N LEU A 257 11.61 -14.98 4.16
CA LEU A 257 12.60 -14.93 5.24
C LEU A 257 13.89 -15.62 4.78
N LEU A 258 14.92 -14.84 4.49
CA LEU A 258 16.23 -15.32 4.10
C LEU A 258 17.09 -15.48 5.35
N VAL A 259 17.59 -16.68 5.63
CA VAL A 259 18.20 -17.01 6.93
C VAL A 259 19.63 -17.53 6.74
N GLU A 260 20.58 -16.93 7.47
CA GLU A 260 21.95 -17.42 7.51
C GLU A 260 22.00 -18.87 8.04
N ARG A 261 22.70 -19.75 7.32
CA ARG A 261 22.74 -21.20 7.65
C ARG A 261 23.20 -21.49 9.08
N SER A 262 24.06 -20.64 9.64
CA SER A 262 24.61 -20.82 11.00
C SER A 262 23.53 -20.76 12.09
N CYS A 263 22.42 -20.04 11.88
CA CYS A 263 21.32 -19.91 12.83
C CYS A 263 20.00 -20.56 12.35
N TYR A 264 20.02 -21.29 11.22
CA TYR A 264 18.82 -21.76 10.53
C TYR A 264 17.88 -22.60 11.42
N GLU A 265 18.43 -23.62 12.11
CA GLU A 265 17.65 -24.51 12.98
C GLU A 265 17.01 -23.78 14.18
N GLU A 266 17.68 -22.75 14.69
CA GLU A 266 17.15 -21.92 15.77
C GLU A 266 16.02 -21.04 15.26
N VAL A 267 16.20 -20.40 14.09
CA VAL A 267 15.18 -19.60 13.41
C VAL A 267 13.92 -20.44 13.12
N LEU A 268 14.07 -21.68 12.63
CA LEU A 268 12.91 -22.56 12.40
C LEU A 268 12.10 -22.82 13.68
N LYS A 269 12.76 -23.02 14.82
CA LYS A 269 12.08 -23.24 16.12
C LYS A 269 11.32 -22.00 16.57
N ILE A 270 11.95 -20.82 16.47
CA ILE A 270 11.33 -19.55 16.85
C ILE A 270 10.15 -19.25 15.93
N ALA A 271 10.34 -19.34 14.61
CA ALA A 271 9.30 -19.06 13.63
C ALA A 271 8.09 -19.99 13.80
N LYS A 272 8.32 -21.30 14.01
CA LYS A 272 7.25 -22.27 14.26
C LYS A 272 6.44 -21.91 15.50
N ARG A 273 7.09 -21.69 16.63
CA ARG A 273 6.45 -21.33 17.90
C ARG A 273 5.64 -20.01 17.76
N THR A 274 6.22 -19.01 17.10
CA THR A 274 5.54 -17.73 16.88
C THR A 274 4.27 -17.92 16.06
N ALA A 275 4.33 -18.67 14.96
CA ALA A 275 3.18 -18.93 14.11
C ALA A 275 2.10 -19.78 14.80
N GLU A 276 2.50 -20.78 15.61
CA GLU A 276 1.56 -21.60 16.39
C GLU A 276 0.83 -20.80 17.48
N ASN A 277 1.48 -19.76 18.01
CA ASN A 277 0.90 -18.87 19.01
C ASN A 277 0.10 -17.70 18.41
N GLN A 278 0.16 -17.48 17.08
CA GLN A 278 -0.57 -16.41 16.44
C GLN A 278 -2.08 -16.67 16.52
N ALA A 279 -2.76 -15.85 17.28
CA ALA A 279 -4.21 -15.94 17.43
C ALA A 279 -4.93 -15.60 16.10
N VAL A 280 -6.06 -16.28 15.90
CA VAL A 280 -7.04 -15.97 14.85
C VAL A 280 -8.37 -15.74 15.54
N ASP A 281 -9.07 -14.66 15.26
CA ASP A 281 -10.37 -14.38 15.90
C ASP A 281 -11.27 -13.49 15.01
N GLU A 282 -12.49 -13.23 15.50
CA GLU A 282 -13.47 -12.40 14.84
C GLU A 282 -12.99 -10.93 14.77
N PRO A 283 -13.17 -10.23 13.63
CA PRO A 283 -12.64 -8.86 13.46
C PRO A 283 -13.20 -7.85 14.47
N THR A 284 -14.40 -8.10 15.01
CA THR A 284 -15.06 -7.20 15.98
C THR A 284 -14.50 -7.30 17.40
N LYS A 285 -13.70 -8.31 17.69
CA LYS A 285 -13.06 -8.47 18.99
C LYS A 285 -11.78 -7.63 19.09
N GLU A 286 -11.54 -7.10 20.29
CA GLU A 286 -10.29 -6.42 20.63
C GLU A 286 -9.14 -7.43 20.76
N GLY A 287 -7.92 -7.02 20.41
CA GLY A 287 -6.71 -7.81 20.60
C GLY A 287 -5.86 -7.94 19.34
N GLU A 288 -4.67 -8.52 19.52
CA GLU A 288 -3.69 -8.78 18.46
C GLU A 288 -3.94 -10.16 17.85
N HIS A 289 -4.83 -10.25 16.89
CA HIS A 289 -5.16 -11.49 16.20
C HIS A 289 -5.30 -11.26 14.69
N LEU A 290 -5.26 -12.33 13.92
CA LEU A 290 -5.55 -12.28 12.49
C LEU A 290 -7.06 -12.36 12.28
N GLY A 291 -7.56 -11.51 11.41
CA GLY A 291 -8.92 -11.56 10.88
C GLY A 291 -9.03 -12.52 9.68
N PRO A 292 -10.20 -12.58 9.04
CA PRO A 292 -10.40 -13.32 7.80
C PRO A 292 -9.65 -12.67 6.64
N LEU A 293 -9.43 -13.43 5.57
CA LEU A 293 -9.16 -12.85 4.28
C LEU A 293 -10.39 -12.13 3.76
N PHE A 294 -10.17 -11.18 2.90
CA PHE A 294 -11.18 -10.25 2.41
C PHE A 294 -12.40 -10.97 1.79
N ASP A 295 -12.19 -11.94 0.89
CA ASP A 295 -13.28 -12.66 0.23
C ASP A 295 -12.92 -14.12 -0.10
N LYS A 296 -13.89 -14.84 -0.68
CA LYS A 296 -13.71 -16.22 -1.15
C LYS A 296 -12.67 -16.34 -2.26
N ILE A 297 -12.60 -15.37 -3.16
CA ILE A 297 -11.66 -15.43 -4.30
C ILE A 297 -10.24 -15.38 -3.78
N GLN A 298 -9.97 -14.48 -2.83
CA GLN A 298 -8.67 -14.37 -2.19
C GLN A 298 -8.35 -15.59 -1.34
N PHE A 299 -9.33 -16.13 -0.59
CA PHE A 299 -9.17 -17.37 0.16
C PHE A 299 -8.78 -18.53 -0.76
N ASP A 300 -9.51 -18.76 -1.84
CA ASP A 300 -9.23 -19.82 -2.79
C ASP A 300 -7.84 -19.67 -3.43
N ARG A 301 -7.44 -18.44 -3.76
CA ARG A 301 -6.10 -18.12 -4.27
C ARG A 301 -5.01 -18.52 -3.28
N VAL A 302 -5.15 -18.14 -2.01
CA VAL A 302 -4.19 -18.47 -0.96
C VAL A 302 -4.13 -19.96 -0.72
N GLN A 303 -5.28 -20.67 -0.64
CA GLN A 303 -5.32 -22.13 -0.51
C GLN A 303 -4.65 -22.83 -1.69
N ASN A 304 -4.85 -22.35 -2.92
CA ASN A 304 -4.17 -22.89 -4.11
C ASN A 304 -2.65 -22.70 -4.02
N MET A 305 -2.17 -21.54 -3.53
CA MET A 305 -0.73 -21.31 -3.36
C MET A 305 -0.14 -22.14 -2.22
N ILE A 306 -0.88 -22.37 -1.12
CA ILE A 306 -0.48 -23.31 -0.07
C ILE A 306 -0.36 -24.73 -0.64
N LYS A 307 -1.29 -25.15 -1.51
CA LYS A 307 -1.19 -26.44 -2.18
C LYS A 307 0.06 -26.54 -3.06
N VAL A 308 0.37 -25.50 -3.83
CA VAL A 308 1.63 -25.41 -4.59
C VAL A 308 2.83 -25.56 -3.65
N GLY A 309 2.81 -24.88 -2.51
CA GLY A 309 3.88 -24.99 -1.50
C GLY A 309 4.07 -26.41 -0.95
N LEU A 310 2.97 -27.15 -0.74
CA LEU A 310 3.03 -28.57 -0.31
C LEU A 310 3.64 -29.49 -1.37
N ASP A 311 3.54 -29.12 -2.66
CA ASP A 311 4.16 -29.86 -3.75
C ASP A 311 5.64 -29.48 -3.98
N GLU A 312 6.06 -28.26 -3.56
CA GLU A 312 7.39 -27.70 -3.82
C GLU A 312 8.36 -27.74 -2.64
N ALA A 313 7.86 -27.64 -1.40
CA ALA A 313 8.69 -27.45 -0.20
C ALA A 313 8.13 -28.16 1.03
N ASP A 314 8.91 -28.17 2.11
CA ASP A 314 8.52 -28.75 3.38
C ASP A 314 7.65 -27.80 4.21
N LEU A 315 6.48 -28.26 4.63
CA LEU A 315 5.62 -27.52 5.55
C LEU A 315 6.19 -27.53 6.97
N LEU A 316 6.40 -26.35 7.56
CA LEU A 316 6.82 -26.20 8.94
C LEU A 316 5.63 -26.10 9.91
N VAL A 317 4.60 -25.34 9.53
CA VAL A 317 3.38 -25.10 10.33
C VAL A 317 2.23 -24.63 9.45
N GLY A 318 0.98 -24.81 9.89
CA GLY A 318 -0.21 -24.35 9.20
C GLY A 318 -0.70 -25.31 8.11
N GLY A 319 -0.74 -24.88 6.88
CA GLY A 319 -1.19 -25.67 5.72
C GLY A 319 -2.65 -25.41 5.31
N LEU A 320 -3.21 -26.34 4.55
CA LEU A 320 -4.54 -26.22 3.97
C LEU A 320 -5.68 -26.16 5.02
N GLY A 321 -6.79 -25.61 4.58
CA GLY A 321 -8.02 -25.52 5.36
C GLY A 321 -8.06 -24.27 6.26
N LYS A 322 -9.08 -24.25 7.09
CA LYS A 322 -9.36 -23.15 8.03
C LYS A 322 -8.86 -23.49 9.44
N PRO A 323 -8.60 -22.48 10.29
CA PRO A 323 -8.39 -22.73 11.72
C PRO A 323 -9.63 -23.38 12.36
N GLU A 324 -9.42 -24.16 13.41
CA GLU A 324 -10.50 -24.78 14.19
C GLU A 324 -11.40 -23.69 14.81
N GLY A 325 -12.71 -23.86 14.70
CA GLY A 325 -13.72 -22.91 15.21
C GLY A 325 -14.04 -21.75 14.25
N PHE A 326 -13.41 -21.69 13.06
CA PHE A 326 -13.64 -20.64 12.07
C PHE A 326 -14.10 -21.18 10.69
N GLU A 327 -14.95 -22.20 10.70
CA GLU A 327 -15.46 -22.87 9.50
C GLU A 327 -16.30 -21.92 8.62
N ASP A 328 -16.98 -20.94 9.22
CA ASP A 328 -17.89 -20.00 8.56
C ASP A 328 -17.18 -18.73 8.08
N GLY A 329 -16.00 -18.55 7.95
CA GLY A 329 -15.28 -17.36 7.44
C GLY A 329 -14.23 -17.70 6.39
N TRP A 330 -13.57 -16.71 5.86
CA TRP A 330 -12.46 -16.87 4.93
C TRP A 330 -11.11 -16.84 5.67
N TYR A 331 -11.06 -17.52 6.83
CA TYR A 331 -9.87 -17.59 7.66
C TYR A 331 -8.85 -18.60 7.11
N VAL A 332 -7.57 -18.22 7.17
CA VAL A 332 -6.45 -19.06 6.75
C VAL A 332 -5.51 -19.28 7.94
N LYS A 333 -5.00 -20.49 8.07
CA LYS A 333 -4.00 -20.81 9.09
C LYS A 333 -2.70 -20.06 8.80
N PRO A 334 -2.07 -19.40 9.80
CA PRO A 334 -0.69 -18.95 9.67
C PRO A 334 0.18 -20.09 9.15
N THR A 335 0.81 -19.91 8.00
CA THR A 335 1.47 -21.00 7.27
C THR A 335 2.91 -20.64 6.98
N ILE A 336 3.84 -21.55 7.29
CA ILE A 336 5.27 -21.38 7.01
C ILE A 336 5.79 -22.61 6.26
N PHE A 337 6.51 -22.37 5.16
CA PHE A 337 7.30 -23.38 4.46
C PHE A 337 8.78 -23.18 4.72
N LYS A 338 9.52 -24.27 4.89
CA LYS A 338 10.97 -24.30 5.11
C LYS A 338 11.70 -24.96 3.96
N ASP A 339 13.03 -24.85 3.95
CA ASP A 339 13.91 -25.41 2.93
C ASP A 339 13.53 -25.03 1.49
N VAL A 340 12.99 -23.79 1.36
CA VAL A 340 12.52 -23.25 0.09
C VAL A 340 13.69 -22.79 -0.77
N SER A 341 13.67 -23.11 -2.05
CA SER A 341 14.56 -22.52 -3.06
C SER A 341 13.91 -21.29 -3.70
N ASN A 342 14.71 -20.28 -4.03
CA ASN A 342 14.18 -19.01 -4.53
C ASN A 342 13.46 -19.10 -5.90
N ASP A 343 13.73 -20.13 -6.69
CA ASP A 343 13.08 -20.41 -7.97
C ASP A 343 11.69 -21.08 -7.86
N MET A 344 11.32 -21.54 -6.66
CA MET A 344 9.98 -22.08 -6.40
C MET A 344 8.89 -21.01 -6.55
N ARG A 345 7.72 -21.41 -7.04
CA ARG A 345 6.60 -20.48 -7.24
C ARG A 345 6.17 -19.77 -5.96
N ILE A 346 6.16 -20.48 -4.83
CA ILE A 346 5.82 -19.89 -3.52
C ILE A 346 6.81 -18.81 -3.07
N ALA A 347 8.06 -18.82 -3.61
CA ALA A 347 9.08 -17.80 -3.36
C ALA A 347 9.01 -16.63 -4.34
N GLN A 348 8.46 -16.82 -5.54
CA GLN A 348 8.44 -15.81 -6.60
C GLN A 348 7.08 -15.11 -6.78
N GLU A 349 5.97 -15.81 -6.58
CA GLU A 349 4.64 -15.24 -6.75
C GLU A 349 4.13 -14.61 -5.45
N GLU A 350 3.51 -13.44 -5.58
CA GLU A 350 2.81 -12.78 -4.47
C GLU A 350 1.57 -13.59 -4.07
N ILE A 351 1.50 -14.07 -2.84
CA ILE A 351 0.39 -14.89 -2.32
C ILE A 351 -0.74 -14.01 -1.78
N PHE A 352 -0.39 -12.96 -1.06
CA PHE A 352 -1.30 -11.99 -0.43
C PHE A 352 -2.20 -12.63 0.64
N GLY A 353 -1.57 -13.41 1.51
CA GLY A 353 -2.15 -14.14 2.63
C GLY A 353 -1.09 -14.47 3.68
N PRO A 354 -1.44 -15.04 4.85
CA PRO A 354 -0.53 -15.29 5.95
C PRO A 354 0.37 -16.51 5.66
N VAL A 355 1.22 -16.38 4.65
CA VAL A 355 2.12 -17.44 4.17
C VAL A 355 3.54 -16.92 4.04
N LEU A 356 4.44 -17.47 4.85
CA LEU A 356 5.86 -17.17 4.90
C LEU A 356 6.68 -18.33 4.30
N VAL A 357 7.70 -18.00 3.52
CA VAL A 357 8.70 -18.97 3.05
C VAL A 357 10.07 -18.68 3.65
N ILE A 358 10.80 -19.72 4.10
CA ILE A 358 12.13 -19.63 4.71
C ILE A 358 13.15 -20.20 3.76
N ILE A 359 14.12 -19.39 3.37
CA ILE A 359 15.17 -19.67 2.39
C ILE A 359 16.53 -19.58 3.07
N PRO A 360 17.35 -20.65 3.15
CA PRO A 360 18.69 -20.58 3.74
C PRO A 360 19.69 -19.93 2.78
N PHE A 361 20.62 -19.12 3.32
CA PHE A 361 21.79 -18.62 2.59
C PHE A 361 23.10 -18.90 3.34
N LYS A 362 24.24 -18.88 2.63
CA LYS A 362 25.57 -19.24 3.17
C LYS A 362 26.37 -18.01 3.62
N ASN A 363 26.20 -16.88 2.95
CA ASN A 363 26.98 -15.67 3.19
C ASN A 363 26.24 -14.42 2.68
N GLU A 364 26.74 -13.24 3.05
CA GLU A 364 26.17 -11.94 2.70
C GLU A 364 25.92 -11.76 1.18
N LYS A 365 26.89 -12.20 0.36
CA LYS A 365 26.75 -12.07 -1.10
C LYS A 365 25.56 -12.86 -1.63
N GLU A 366 25.44 -14.12 -1.23
CA GLU A 366 24.32 -15.00 -1.62
C GLU A 366 22.98 -14.43 -1.11
N ALA A 367 22.95 -13.89 0.13
CA ALA A 367 21.75 -13.25 0.66
C ALA A 367 21.25 -12.09 -0.21
N ILE A 368 22.18 -11.21 -0.64
CA ILE A 368 21.87 -10.07 -1.52
C ILE A 368 21.40 -10.56 -2.90
N GLU A 369 22.07 -11.57 -3.47
CA GLU A 369 21.69 -12.17 -4.75
C GLU A 369 20.27 -12.74 -4.69
N ILE A 370 19.95 -13.56 -3.70
CA ILE A 370 18.61 -14.13 -3.50
C ILE A 370 17.57 -13.04 -3.24
N ALA A 371 17.89 -12.04 -2.40
CA ALA A 371 16.99 -10.95 -2.09
C ALA A 371 16.56 -10.18 -3.34
N ASN A 372 17.50 -9.94 -4.25
CA ASN A 372 17.28 -9.18 -5.48
C ASN A 372 16.72 -10.02 -6.63
N ASP A 373 16.80 -11.34 -6.54
CA ASP A 373 16.31 -12.26 -7.58
C ASP A 373 14.79 -12.49 -7.45
N THR A 374 14.05 -11.50 -7.84
CA THR A 374 12.58 -11.44 -7.91
C THR A 374 12.18 -10.37 -8.93
N PRO A 375 11.02 -10.50 -9.60
CA PRO A 375 10.51 -9.44 -10.48
C PRO A 375 10.07 -8.18 -9.71
N TYR A 376 9.93 -8.26 -8.40
CA TYR A 376 9.48 -7.19 -7.52
C TYR A 376 10.64 -6.39 -6.88
N GLY A 377 10.29 -5.31 -6.19
CA GLY A 377 11.21 -4.46 -5.46
C GLY A 377 10.50 -3.36 -4.69
N LEU A 378 9.44 -3.72 -3.93
CA LEU A 378 8.69 -2.74 -3.14
C LEU A 378 9.40 -2.42 -1.83
N ALA A 379 9.55 -3.41 -0.96
CA ALA A 379 10.28 -3.28 0.29
C ALA A 379 11.30 -4.42 0.47
N ALA A 380 12.22 -4.22 1.40
CA ALA A 380 13.14 -5.22 1.93
C ALA A 380 13.34 -4.98 3.43
N TYR A 381 13.70 -6.03 4.14
CA TYR A 381 13.93 -6.00 5.58
C TYR A 381 15.27 -6.63 5.89
N LEU A 382 15.94 -6.16 6.95
CA LEU A 382 17.28 -6.58 7.31
C LEU A 382 17.46 -6.60 8.82
N GLN A 383 17.91 -7.73 9.34
CA GLN A 383 18.15 -7.95 10.76
C GLN A 383 19.61 -8.34 10.99
N THR A 384 20.37 -7.48 11.65
CA THR A 384 21.79 -7.71 12.01
C THR A 384 22.18 -6.85 13.22
N GLY A 385 23.07 -7.34 14.06
CA GLY A 385 23.67 -6.58 15.15
C GLY A 385 24.79 -5.62 14.73
N ASP A 386 25.25 -5.72 13.49
CA ASP A 386 26.38 -4.95 12.94
C ASP A 386 25.86 -3.79 12.07
N SER A 387 26.01 -2.55 12.53
CA SER A 387 25.55 -1.34 11.85
C SER A 387 26.26 -1.08 10.50
N GLU A 388 27.54 -1.42 10.37
CA GLU A 388 28.27 -1.28 9.13
C GLU A 388 27.78 -2.29 8.07
N LYS A 389 27.52 -3.52 8.50
CA LYS A 389 26.86 -4.54 7.67
C LYS A 389 25.46 -4.09 7.26
N ALA A 390 24.68 -3.54 8.19
CA ALA A 390 23.34 -3.04 7.90
C ALA A 390 23.34 -2.02 6.76
N GLU A 391 24.18 -0.99 6.82
CA GLU A 391 24.28 0.03 5.77
C GLU A 391 24.80 -0.55 4.45
N ARG A 392 25.85 -1.37 4.51
CA ARG A 392 26.48 -2.02 3.35
C ARG A 392 25.52 -2.95 2.61
N VAL A 393 24.74 -3.76 3.33
CA VAL A 393 23.76 -4.68 2.73
C VAL A 393 22.57 -3.90 2.21
N ALA A 394 21.99 -3.01 3.02
CA ALA A 394 20.83 -2.23 2.64
C ALA A 394 21.04 -1.44 1.34
N SER A 395 22.23 -0.85 1.15
CA SER A 395 22.57 -0.10 -0.06
C SER A 395 22.61 -0.95 -1.34
N GLN A 396 22.69 -2.28 -1.22
CA GLN A 396 22.71 -3.23 -2.34
C GLN A 396 21.37 -3.89 -2.62
N LEU A 397 20.36 -3.72 -1.73
CA LEU A 397 19.04 -4.25 -1.94
C LEU A 397 18.24 -3.40 -2.94
N ARG A 398 17.64 -4.06 -3.93
CA ARG A 398 16.90 -3.41 -5.02
C ARG A 398 15.42 -3.26 -4.66
N ALA A 399 15.14 -2.42 -3.66
CA ALA A 399 13.80 -2.13 -3.15
C ALA A 399 13.62 -0.62 -2.93
N GLY A 400 12.36 -0.18 -2.92
CA GLY A 400 12.03 1.22 -2.68
C GLY A 400 12.20 1.66 -1.23
N ALA A 401 12.02 0.72 -0.30
CA ALA A 401 12.29 0.91 1.13
C ALA A 401 13.11 -0.27 1.68
N VAL A 402 13.97 0.00 2.68
CA VAL A 402 14.68 -1.03 3.45
C VAL A 402 14.48 -0.76 4.93
N HIS A 403 13.82 -1.69 5.62
CA HIS A 403 13.57 -1.64 7.05
C HIS A 403 14.68 -2.38 7.80
N ILE A 404 15.41 -1.67 8.64
CA ILE A 404 16.57 -2.22 9.37
C ILE A 404 16.17 -2.41 10.85
N ASN A 405 16.35 -3.64 11.36
CA ASN A 405 16.16 -3.98 12.76
C ASN A 405 14.80 -3.54 13.34
N GLY A 406 13.72 -3.79 12.59
CA GLY A 406 12.36 -3.43 12.99
C GLY A 406 12.05 -1.93 12.84
N GLY A 407 12.86 -1.19 12.07
CA GLY A 407 12.57 0.20 11.73
C GLY A 407 11.21 0.33 11.05
N GLY A 408 10.31 1.12 11.65
CA GLY A 408 8.95 1.32 11.17
C GLY A 408 8.85 2.29 9.99
N PHE A 409 7.65 2.40 9.45
CA PHE A 409 7.30 3.36 8.41
C PHE A 409 7.10 4.77 9.02
N ASN A 410 7.56 5.79 8.32
CA ASN A 410 7.32 7.19 8.67
C ASN A 410 6.45 7.86 7.61
N TYR A 411 5.31 8.41 7.99
CA TYR A 411 4.33 9.03 7.09
C TYR A 411 4.87 10.20 6.23
N GLY A 412 5.97 10.83 6.61
CA GLY A 412 6.67 11.85 5.83
C GLY A 412 7.70 11.28 4.83
N SER A 413 7.96 9.97 4.86
CA SER A 413 8.92 9.32 3.98
C SER A 413 8.29 8.91 2.66
N PRO A 414 9.07 8.92 1.55
CA PRO A 414 8.58 8.42 0.28
C PRO A 414 8.42 6.89 0.31
N PHE A 415 7.35 6.40 -0.30
CA PHE A 415 7.04 4.99 -0.51
C PHE A 415 6.88 4.71 -1.99
N GLY A 416 7.33 3.54 -2.46
CA GLY A 416 7.15 3.12 -3.84
C GLY A 416 8.15 2.09 -4.31
N GLY A 417 7.80 1.36 -5.36
CA GLY A 417 8.54 0.19 -5.81
C GLY A 417 9.59 0.42 -6.88
N TYR A 418 10.48 -0.56 -6.99
CA TYR A 418 11.36 -0.80 -8.13
C TYR A 418 10.77 -1.91 -9.00
N LYS A 419 11.27 -2.06 -10.23
CA LYS A 419 10.92 -3.17 -11.13
C LYS A 419 9.39 -3.26 -11.35
N GLN A 420 8.81 -4.48 -11.20
CA GLN A 420 7.37 -4.70 -11.38
C GLN A 420 6.51 -4.31 -10.15
N SER A 421 7.13 -3.79 -9.09
CA SER A 421 6.38 -3.20 -7.97
C SER A 421 5.92 -1.77 -8.25
N GLY A 422 6.28 -1.18 -9.38
CA GLY A 422 5.71 0.07 -9.83
C GLY A 422 6.72 1.15 -10.17
N ASN A 423 6.21 2.38 -10.26
CA ASN A 423 6.98 3.59 -10.56
C ASN A 423 6.35 4.80 -9.87
N GLY A 424 7.11 5.89 -9.74
CA GLY A 424 6.72 7.04 -8.93
C GLY A 424 7.00 6.83 -7.45
N ARG A 425 6.56 7.79 -6.65
CA ARG A 425 6.63 7.71 -5.18
C ARG A 425 5.37 8.31 -4.56
N GLU A 426 4.92 7.69 -3.50
CA GLU A 426 3.86 8.22 -2.63
C GLU A 426 4.45 8.69 -1.30
N GLY A 427 3.75 9.57 -0.58
CA GLY A 427 4.19 10.08 0.71
C GLY A 427 5.21 11.21 0.65
N GLY A 428 5.15 12.10 1.63
CA GLY A 428 6.07 13.21 1.80
C GLY A 428 6.18 14.15 0.60
N THR A 429 7.32 14.81 0.48
CA THR A 429 7.58 15.79 -0.59
C THR A 429 7.56 15.16 -1.98
N LEU A 430 8.17 13.98 -2.15
CA LEU A 430 8.22 13.31 -3.46
C LEU A 430 6.80 12.90 -3.92
N GLY A 431 5.95 12.42 -2.99
CA GLY A 431 4.56 12.12 -3.32
C GLY A 431 3.75 13.35 -3.69
N LEU A 432 4.04 14.51 -3.10
CA LEU A 432 3.41 15.78 -3.49
C LEU A 432 3.88 16.22 -4.90
N GLU A 433 5.17 16.09 -5.19
CA GLU A 433 5.78 16.48 -6.48
C GLU A 433 5.26 15.65 -7.66
N ASP A 434 4.86 14.40 -7.43
CA ASP A 434 4.24 13.55 -8.47
C ASP A 434 2.94 14.16 -9.05
N PHE A 435 2.23 14.99 -8.28
CA PHE A 435 1.02 15.69 -8.70
C PHE A 435 1.27 17.10 -9.25
N GLN A 436 2.52 17.42 -9.57
CA GLN A 436 2.95 18.72 -10.09
C GLN A 436 3.63 18.59 -11.46
N GLU A 437 3.54 19.65 -12.26
CA GLU A 437 4.35 19.85 -13.45
C GLU A 437 5.44 20.87 -13.19
N ILE A 438 6.57 20.69 -13.85
CA ILE A 438 7.72 21.61 -13.78
C ILE A 438 7.73 22.48 -15.02
N LYS A 439 7.70 23.80 -14.85
CA LYS A 439 7.86 24.79 -15.90
C LYS A 439 9.14 25.59 -15.69
N THR A 440 9.97 25.71 -16.69
CA THR A 440 11.17 26.56 -16.63
C THR A 440 10.91 27.90 -17.31
N LEU A 441 11.27 28.98 -16.64
CA LEU A 441 11.30 30.34 -17.19
C LEU A 441 12.75 30.72 -17.45
N HIS A 442 13.03 31.06 -18.69
CA HIS A 442 14.33 31.60 -19.14
C HIS A 442 14.19 33.11 -19.23
N PHE A 443 15.15 33.88 -18.69
CA PHE A 443 15.16 35.35 -18.69
C PHE A 443 16.36 35.88 -19.43
#